data_cb4bb5c6b59dc0a968728a317c5cd170
#
_entry.id   cb4bb5c6b59dc0a968728a317c5cd170
#
_cell.length_a   1.000
_cell.length_b   1.000
_cell.length_c   1.000
_cell.angle_alpha   90.00
_cell.angle_beta   90.00
_cell.angle_gamma   90.00
#
_symmetry.space_group_name_H-M   'P 1'
#
loop_
_entity.id
_entity.type
_entity.pdbx_description
1 polymer ?
#
loop_
_entity_poly.entity_id
_entity_poly.type
_entity_poly.pdbx_seq_one_letter_code
_entity_poly.pdbx_strand_id
1 'polypeptide(L)'
;TGVFYKRFILGEWVAAEGAVFDMFDRETHVIPWEELPDMRWILGVGIDHGTTNPTHAVMVGHGVDDVLYVMDEWRYKADSEAARWSNVELSKGVRAWIDSAHHPSDDPDNPPKLTAPVFVDSSALDFRVQLKQDGLTNAKANKDVTYGIRTMVALMGAGKLKFTDRCPELLKEIPAYVWDEKASAEGKDQVVKLNDHGIDALRYLIVTAERKWRRYIKLA
;
A
#
# COMPACT_ATOMS: atom_id res chain seq x y z
N THR A 1 3.80 7.59 -29.84
CA THR A 1 4.22 8.72 -28.98
C THR A 1 3.33 8.99 -27.78
N GLY A 2 2.39 8.12 -27.41
CA GLY A 2 1.51 8.27 -26.25
C GLY A 2 2.14 7.76 -24.94
N VAL A 3 1.38 7.89 -23.83
CA VAL A 3 1.76 7.39 -22.48
C VAL A 3 2.16 5.92 -22.51
N PHE A 4 1.47 5.10 -23.30
CA PHE A 4 1.81 3.68 -23.50
C PHE A 4 3.24 3.50 -24.04
N TYR A 5 3.61 4.23 -25.10
CA TYR A 5 4.95 4.15 -25.69
C TYR A 5 6.03 4.55 -24.68
N LYS A 6 5.82 5.64 -23.98
CA LYS A 6 6.76 6.12 -22.93
C LYS A 6 6.94 5.09 -21.82
N ARG A 7 5.85 4.55 -21.30
CA ARG A 7 5.89 3.57 -20.20
C ARG A 7 6.47 2.22 -20.59
N PHE A 8 6.00 1.65 -21.70
CA PHE A 8 6.28 0.25 -22.03
C PHE A 8 7.44 0.07 -23.01
N ILE A 9 7.79 1.09 -23.79
CA ILE A 9 8.89 1.01 -24.77
C ILE A 9 10.13 1.77 -24.28
N LEU A 10 9.95 2.99 -23.74
CA LEU A 10 11.06 3.78 -23.23
C LEU A 10 11.36 3.55 -21.75
N GLY A 11 10.49 2.85 -21.02
CA GLY A 11 10.64 2.63 -19.59
C GLY A 11 10.45 3.89 -18.72
N GLU A 12 9.92 4.96 -19.31
CA GLU A 12 9.67 6.22 -18.59
C GLU A 12 8.47 6.10 -17.65
N TRP A 13 8.60 6.63 -16.45
CA TRP A 13 7.51 6.74 -15.48
C TRP A 13 6.70 8.00 -15.76
N VAL A 14 5.68 7.88 -16.60
CA VAL A 14 4.77 8.97 -16.94
C VAL A 14 3.37 8.64 -16.43
N ALA A 15 2.73 9.60 -15.75
CA ALA A 15 1.33 9.45 -15.34
C ALA A 15 0.42 9.25 -16.56
N ALA A 16 -0.60 8.39 -16.45
CA ALA A 16 -1.62 8.24 -17.47
C ALA A 16 -2.47 9.51 -17.53
N GLU A 17 -3.05 9.79 -18.70
CA GLU A 17 -4.09 10.80 -18.80
C GLU A 17 -5.25 10.43 -17.86
N GLY A 18 -5.70 11.38 -17.03
CA GLY A 18 -6.70 11.10 -15.99
C GLY A 18 -6.15 10.37 -14.74
N ALA A 19 -4.83 10.36 -14.53
CA ALA A 19 -4.22 9.75 -13.35
C ALA A 19 -4.75 10.37 -12.05
N VAL A 20 -5.07 9.51 -11.08
CA VAL A 20 -5.53 9.93 -9.74
C VAL A 20 -4.42 10.61 -8.95
N PHE A 21 -3.20 10.07 -9.07
CA PHE A 21 -1.99 10.58 -8.41
C PHE A 21 -1.07 11.27 -9.43
N ASP A 22 -1.58 12.32 -10.08
CA ASP A 22 -0.86 13.08 -11.12
C ASP A 22 0.37 13.83 -10.58
N MET A 23 0.35 14.14 -9.25
CA MET A 23 1.49 14.74 -8.55
C MET A 23 2.61 13.72 -8.26
N PHE A 24 2.39 12.41 -8.46
CA PHE A 24 3.41 11.41 -8.15
C PHE A 24 4.61 11.57 -9.09
N ASP A 25 5.74 11.85 -8.49
CA ASP A 25 7.04 11.90 -9.13
C ASP A 25 8.02 10.97 -8.39
N ARG A 26 8.69 10.11 -9.15
CA ARG A 26 9.56 9.10 -8.56
C ARG A 26 10.77 9.69 -7.84
N GLU A 27 11.33 10.76 -8.37
CA GLU A 27 12.51 11.42 -7.75
C GLU A 27 12.17 12.06 -6.40
N THR A 28 10.93 12.54 -6.27
CA THR A 28 10.46 13.24 -5.06
C THR A 28 9.87 12.29 -4.01
N HIS A 29 9.13 11.27 -4.49
CA HIS A 29 8.30 10.43 -3.61
C HIS A 29 8.92 9.08 -3.28
N VAL A 30 9.98 8.65 -4.00
CA VAL A 30 10.63 7.37 -3.74
C VAL A 30 12.03 7.59 -3.20
N ILE A 31 12.34 6.90 -2.12
CA ILE A 31 13.68 6.92 -1.52
C ILE A 31 14.26 5.50 -1.55
N PRO A 32 15.60 5.36 -1.63
CA PRO A 32 16.25 4.09 -1.36
C PRO A 32 15.89 3.57 0.03
N TRP A 33 15.73 2.27 0.17
CA TRP A 33 15.44 1.65 1.47
C TRP A 33 16.48 1.98 2.53
N GLU A 34 17.73 2.06 2.15
CA GLU A 34 18.87 2.37 3.00
C GLU A 34 18.83 3.80 3.55
N GLU A 35 18.08 4.70 2.90
CA GLU A 35 17.90 6.10 3.31
C GLU A 35 16.65 6.32 4.16
N LEU A 36 15.95 5.23 4.55
CA LEU A 36 14.77 5.33 5.38
C LEU A 36 15.12 5.97 6.73
N PRO A 37 14.50 7.08 7.13
CA PRO A 37 14.77 7.71 8.41
C PRO A 37 14.24 6.88 9.57
N ASP A 38 14.68 7.16 10.77
CA ASP A 38 14.18 6.52 11.98
C ASP A 38 12.65 6.61 12.06
N MET A 39 12.03 5.51 12.44
CA MET A 39 10.59 5.45 12.62
C MET A 39 10.20 5.78 14.06
N ARG A 40 9.28 6.73 14.20
CA ARG A 40 8.62 7.00 15.49
C ARG A 40 7.84 5.77 15.96
N TRP A 41 7.19 5.09 15.04
CA TRP A 41 6.53 3.78 15.20
C TRP A 41 6.14 3.21 13.84
N ILE A 42 5.89 1.91 13.79
CA ILE A 42 5.21 1.31 12.65
C ILE A 42 3.71 1.64 12.75
N LEU A 43 3.19 2.34 11.76
CA LEU A 43 1.78 2.74 11.71
C LEU A 43 0.89 1.51 11.59
N GLY A 44 1.27 0.55 10.75
CA GLY A 44 0.56 -0.70 10.58
C GLY A 44 0.89 -1.42 9.28
N VAL A 45 0.12 -2.49 9.05
CA VAL A 45 0.08 -3.26 7.81
C VAL A 45 -1.34 -3.20 7.27
N GLY A 46 -1.50 -2.78 6.01
CA GLY A 46 -2.75 -2.87 5.26
C GLY A 46 -2.74 -4.08 4.35
N ILE A 47 -3.85 -4.82 4.26
CA ILE A 47 -3.95 -6.01 3.41
C ILE A 47 -5.22 -5.93 2.57
N ASP A 48 -5.05 -5.95 1.25
CA ASP A 48 -6.11 -6.24 0.29
C ASP A 48 -6.05 -7.72 -0.08
N HIS A 49 -7.10 -8.46 0.28
CA HIS A 49 -7.16 -9.91 0.08
C HIS A 49 -7.95 -10.27 -1.17
N GLY A 50 -7.30 -10.90 -2.12
CA GLY A 50 -7.93 -11.47 -3.31
C GLY A 50 -8.02 -12.99 -3.25
N THR A 51 -9.16 -13.54 -3.66
CA THR A 51 -9.33 -14.99 -3.86
C THR A 51 -8.93 -15.44 -5.25
N THR A 52 -9.26 -14.66 -6.27
CA THR A 52 -8.86 -14.84 -7.68
C THR A 52 -7.85 -13.80 -8.12
N ASN A 53 -7.88 -12.66 -7.49
CA ASN A 53 -6.96 -11.55 -7.66
C ASN A 53 -5.77 -11.70 -6.71
N PRO A 54 -4.68 -10.94 -6.92
CA PRO A 54 -3.57 -10.91 -5.97
C PRO A 54 -4.01 -10.58 -4.55
N THR A 55 -3.35 -11.17 -3.56
CA THR A 55 -3.35 -10.65 -2.19
C THR A 55 -2.14 -9.75 -2.04
N HIS A 56 -2.36 -8.51 -1.61
CA HIS A 56 -1.30 -7.51 -1.50
C HIS A 56 -1.31 -6.92 -0.09
N ALA A 57 -0.15 -6.86 0.53
CA ALA A 57 0.05 -6.26 1.84
C ALA A 57 1.13 -5.17 1.75
N VAL A 58 0.93 -4.06 2.46
CA VAL A 58 1.88 -2.96 2.55
C VAL A 58 2.13 -2.59 4.00
N MET A 59 3.37 -2.29 4.34
CA MET A 59 3.79 -1.82 5.66
C MET A 59 4.10 -0.33 5.62
N VAL A 60 3.55 0.42 6.58
CA VAL A 60 3.78 1.86 6.67
C VAL A 60 4.36 2.21 8.04
N GLY A 61 5.45 2.96 8.03
CA GLY A 61 6.04 3.61 9.18
C GLY A 61 5.67 5.09 9.25
N HIS A 62 5.70 5.65 10.45
CA HIS A 62 5.63 7.08 10.69
C HIS A 62 7.01 7.56 11.12
N GLY A 63 7.69 8.31 10.26
CA GLY A 63 9.02 8.82 10.51
C GLY A 63 9.08 9.87 11.62
N VAL A 64 10.25 10.06 12.18
CA VAL A 64 10.51 11.12 13.19
C VAL A 64 10.36 12.52 12.62
N ASP A 65 10.39 12.67 11.29
CA ASP A 65 10.21 13.88 10.50
C ASP A 65 8.73 14.18 10.16
N ASP A 66 7.80 13.42 10.76
CA ASP A 66 6.37 13.52 10.52
C ASP A 66 5.98 13.31 9.04
N VAL A 67 6.62 12.31 8.39
CA VAL A 67 6.29 11.77 7.07
C VAL A 67 5.88 10.31 7.22
N LEU A 68 4.92 9.87 6.43
CA LEU A 68 4.54 8.46 6.32
C LEU A 68 5.38 7.79 5.22
N TYR A 69 5.99 6.67 5.55
CA TYR A 69 6.81 5.90 4.63
C TYR A 69 6.18 4.54 4.38
N VAL A 70 5.85 4.25 3.12
CA VAL A 70 5.53 2.88 2.70
C VAL A 70 6.86 2.15 2.61
N MET A 71 7.14 1.33 3.62
CA MET A 71 8.47 0.76 3.87
C MET A 71 8.73 -0.49 3.04
N ASP A 72 7.72 -1.33 2.90
CA ASP A 72 7.85 -2.64 2.27
C ASP A 72 6.49 -3.14 1.80
N GLU A 73 6.47 -4.07 0.84
CA GLU A 73 5.28 -4.75 0.37
C GLU A 73 5.47 -6.26 0.27
N TRP A 74 4.38 -6.98 0.41
CA TRP A 74 4.28 -8.39 0.11
C TRP A 74 3.13 -8.63 -0.85
N ARG A 75 3.38 -9.41 -1.89
CA ARG A 75 2.35 -9.73 -2.87
C ARG A 75 2.38 -11.19 -3.24
N TYR A 76 1.22 -11.80 -3.25
CA TYR A 76 1.00 -13.12 -3.82
C TYR A 76 0.02 -13.03 -4.99
N LYS A 77 0.38 -13.63 -6.10
CA LYS A 77 -0.47 -13.83 -7.27
C LYS A 77 -0.27 -15.25 -7.77
N ALA A 78 -1.36 -16.00 -7.90
CA ALA A 78 -1.30 -17.34 -8.47
C ALA A 78 -1.08 -17.28 -9.98
N ASP A 79 -0.19 -18.11 -10.51
CA ASP A 79 0.05 -18.24 -11.96
C ASP A 79 -1.07 -19.02 -12.66
N SER A 80 -1.80 -19.84 -11.93
CA SER A 80 -2.94 -20.63 -12.42
C SER A 80 -3.93 -20.90 -11.29
N GLU A 81 -5.13 -21.38 -11.64
CA GLU A 81 -6.13 -21.77 -10.64
C GLU A 81 -5.65 -22.90 -9.74
N ALA A 82 -4.92 -23.87 -10.30
CA ALA A 82 -4.37 -24.99 -9.56
C ALA A 82 -3.22 -24.61 -8.60
N ALA A 83 -2.58 -23.44 -8.83
CA ALA A 83 -1.49 -22.92 -8.01
C ALA A 83 -1.97 -21.95 -6.92
N ARG A 84 -3.28 -21.78 -6.73
CA ARG A 84 -3.82 -20.87 -5.73
C ARG A 84 -3.50 -21.34 -4.31
N TRP A 85 -2.97 -20.40 -3.54
CA TRP A 85 -2.79 -20.62 -2.12
C TRP A 85 -4.13 -20.54 -1.37
N SER A 86 -4.29 -21.43 -0.42
CA SER A 86 -5.34 -21.35 0.58
C SER A 86 -5.12 -20.18 1.55
N ASN A 87 -6.13 -19.82 2.33
CA ASN A 87 -6.00 -18.82 3.39
C ASN A 87 -4.91 -19.19 4.40
N VAL A 88 -4.66 -20.46 4.65
CA VAL A 88 -3.58 -20.94 5.54
C VAL A 88 -2.21 -20.60 4.97
N GLU A 89 -2.00 -20.85 3.68
CA GLU A 89 -0.73 -20.55 3.00
C GLU A 89 -0.51 -19.05 2.88
N LEU A 90 -1.55 -18.27 2.53
CA LEU A 90 -1.50 -16.82 2.49
C LEU A 90 -1.18 -16.23 3.87
N SER A 91 -1.83 -16.74 4.92
CA SER A 91 -1.56 -16.34 6.30
C SER A 91 -0.11 -16.64 6.70
N LYS A 92 0.41 -17.81 6.34
CA LYS A 92 1.82 -18.17 6.58
C LYS A 92 2.76 -17.21 5.86
N GLY A 93 2.52 -16.90 4.58
CA GLY A 93 3.34 -15.99 3.79
C GLY A 93 3.36 -14.57 4.35
N VAL A 94 2.19 -14.01 4.64
CA VAL A 94 2.08 -12.65 5.23
C VAL A 94 2.78 -12.56 6.58
N ARG A 95 2.58 -13.56 7.46
CA ARG A 95 3.22 -13.57 8.79
C ARG A 95 4.74 -13.68 8.68
N ALA A 96 5.25 -14.56 7.81
CA ALA A 96 6.69 -14.68 7.58
C ALA A 96 7.29 -13.36 7.07
N TRP A 97 6.60 -12.66 6.18
CA TRP A 97 7.03 -11.35 5.72
C TRP A 97 7.02 -10.30 6.85
N ILE A 98 5.95 -10.24 7.66
CA ILE A 98 5.89 -9.32 8.81
C ILE A 98 7.02 -9.62 9.81
N ASP A 99 7.27 -10.89 10.09
CA ASP A 99 8.32 -11.31 11.03
C ASP A 99 9.74 -11.04 10.49
N SER A 100 9.93 -10.95 9.16
CA SER A 100 11.20 -10.59 8.52
C SER A 100 11.40 -9.09 8.35
N ALA A 101 10.36 -8.29 8.56
CA ALA A 101 10.44 -6.85 8.38
C ALA A 101 11.33 -6.19 9.44
N HIS A 102 12.20 -5.31 9.01
CA HIS A 102 13.17 -4.61 9.84
C HIS A 102 13.41 -3.19 9.29
N HIS A 103 14.10 -2.36 10.06
CA HIS A 103 14.60 -1.06 9.61
C HIS A 103 16.06 -1.20 9.13
N PRO A 104 16.54 -0.39 8.16
CA PRO A 104 17.92 -0.49 7.67
C PRO A 104 18.98 -0.28 8.74
N SER A 105 18.66 0.42 9.83
CA SER A 105 19.56 0.62 10.96
C SER A 105 19.50 -0.50 12.03
N ASP A 106 18.61 -1.47 11.88
CA ASP A 106 18.53 -2.59 12.81
C ASP A 106 19.74 -3.52 12.67
N ASP A 107 20.10 -4.18 13.75
CA ASP A 107 21.10 -5.25 13.72
C ASP A 107 20.58 -6.41 12.86
N PRO A 108 21.20 -6.73 11.71
CA PRO A 108 20.73 -7.77 10.83
C PRO A 108 20.72 -9.16 11.45
N ASP A 109 21.59 -9.39 12.44
CA ASP A 109 21.69 -10.66 13.15
C ASP A 109 20.66 -10.80 14.29
N ASN A 110 20.08 -9.68 14.74
CA ASN A 110 19.08 -9.67 15.81
C ASN A 110 18.06 -8.50 15.62
N PRO A 111 17.29 -8.49 14.53
CA PRO A 111 16.34 -7.44 14.28
C PRO A 111 15.24 -7.43 15.35
N PRO A 112 14.79 -6.25 15.80
CA PRO A 112 13.70 -6.15 16.76
C PRO A 112 12.39 -6.68 16.13
N LYS A 113 11.64 -7.45 16.91
CA LYS A 113 10.34 -7.92 16.44
C LYS A 113 9.39 -6.73 16.26
N LEU A 114 9.00 -6.44 15.02
CA LEU A 114 8.03 -5.39 14.73
C LEU A 114 6.65 -5.81 15.21
N THR A 115 6.05 -4.99 16.06
CA THR A 115 4.64 -5.10 16.43
C THR A 115 3.86 -4.01 15.72
N ALA A 116 3.03 -4.41 14.77
CA ALA A 116 2.23 -3.47 13.98
C ALA A 116 0.75 -3.88 13.99
N PRO A 117 -0.19 -2.94 14.10
CA PRO A 117 -1.60 -3.24 13.87
C PRO A 117 -1.82 -3.66 12.41
N VAL A 118 -2.65 -4.68 12.20
CA VAL A 118 -2.96 -5.21 10.87
C VAL A 118 -4.41 -4.88 10.52
N PHE A 119 -4.60 -4.27 9.37
CA PHE A 119 -5.91 -3.88 8.83
C PHE A 119 -6.18 -4.65 7.54
N VAL A 120 -7.25 -5.42 7.53
CA VAL A 120 -7.60 -6.30 6.41
C VAL A 120 -8.93 -5.88 5.82
N ASP A 121 -9.09 -6.03 4.52
CA ASP A 121 -10.38 -5.82 3.87
C ASP A 121 -11.52 -6.43 4.71
N SER A 122 -12.52 -5.62 4.99
CA SER A 122 -13.66 -6.03 5.83
C SER A 122 -14.48 -7.17 5.22
N SER A 123 -14.47 -7.34 3.90
CA SER A 123 -15.16 -8.43 3.20
C SER A 123 -14.43 -9.76 3.25
N ALA A 124 -13.12 -9.78 3.53
CA ALA A 124 -12.29 -10.98 3.63
C ALA A 124 -12.44 -11.68 5.00
N LEU A 125 -13.67 -12.03 5.39
CA LEU A 125 -13.93 -12.56 6.74
C LEU A 125 -13.14 -13.84 7.02
N ASP A 126 -13.14 -14.80 6.11
CA ASP A 126 -12.50 -16.11 6.30
C ASP A 126 -10.97 -15.95 6.45
N PHE A 127 -10.36 -15.10 5.64
CA PHE A 127 -8.93 -14.80 5.77
C PHE A 127 -8.59 -14.11 7.10
N ARG A 128 -9.44 -13.18 7.55
CA ARG A 128 -9.27 -12.51 8.84
C ARG A 128 -9.39 -13.46 10.02
N VAL A 129 -10.29 -14.45 9.93
CA VAL A 129 -10.43 -15.53 10.92
C VAL A 129 -9.18 -16.39 10.92
N GLN A 130 -8.69 -16.78 9.73
CA GLN A 130 -7.45 -17.58 9.60
C GLN A 130 -6.26 -16.87 10.23
N LEU A 131 -6.04 -15.58 9.92
CA LEU A 131 -4.95 -14.79 10.52
C LEU A 131 -5.01 -14.81 12.06
N LYS A 132 -6.22 -14.69 12.65
CA LYS A 132 -6.39 -14.74 14.10
C LYS A 132 -6.10 -16.11 14.69
N GLN A 133 -6.55 -17.19 14.02
CA GLN A 133 -6.24 -18.56 14.44
C GLN A 133 -4.74 -18.83 14.45
N ASP A 134 -4.02 -18.21 13.51
CA ASP A 134 -2.58 -18.30 13.40
C ASP A 134 -1.81 -17.29 14.27
N GLY A 135 -2.51 -16.58 15.17
CA GLY A 135 -1.91 -15.68 16.16
C GLY A 135 -1.70 -14.23 15.68
N LEU A 136 -2.12 -13.86 14.45
CA LEU A 136 -2.03 -12.49 13.97
C LEU A 136 -3.35 -11.72 14.20
N THR A 137 -3.35 -10.89 15.25
CA THR A 137 -4.49 -10.02 15.54
C THR A 137 -4.67 -8.99 14.43
N ASN A 138 -5.91 -8.87 13.94
CA ASN A 138 -6.24 -7.94 12.87
C ASN A 138 -7.57 -7.21 13.12
N ALA A 139 -7.75 -6.06 12.49
CA ALA A 139 -8.96 -5.26 12.52
C ALA A 139 -9.54 -5.08 11.11
N LYS A 140 -10.83 -4.72 11.06
CA LYS A 140 -11.50 -4.35 9.80
C LYS A 140 -10.94 -3.03 9.29
N ALA A 141 -10.58 -3.00 8.01
CA ALA A 141 -10.21 -1.78 7.32
C ALA A 141 -11.44 -0.90 7.03
N ASN A 142 -11.22 0.42 7.06
CA ASN A 142 -12.15 1.38 6.47
C ASN A 142 -11.94 1.37 4.95
N LYS A 143 -13.03 1.20 4.20
CA LYS A 143 -13.01 1.01 2.74
C LYS A 143 -13.52 2.22 1.96
N ASP A 144 -13.68 3.38 2.58
CA ASP A 144 -14.12 4.59 1.88
C ASP A 144 -13.11 4.96 0.78
N VAL A 145 -13.54 4.78 -0.47
CA VAL A 145 -12.67 4.97 -1.64
C VAL A 145 -12.37 6.44 -1.86
N THR A 146 -13.42 7.26 -1.95
CA THR A 146 -13.28 8.69 -2.27
C THR A 146 -12.50 9.43 -1.18
N TYR A 147 -12.86 9.19 0.07
CA TYR A 147 -12.15 9.79 1.20
C TYR A 147 -10.68 9.34 1.25
N GLY A 148 -10.44 8.05 1.04
CA GLY A 148 -9.09 7.50 1.06
C GLY A 148 -8.21 8.05 -0.06
N ILE A 149 -8.73 8.14 -1.29
CA ILE A 149 -8.01 8.75 -2.41
C ILE A 149 -7.66 10.21 -2.10
N ARG A 150 -8.63 11.02 -1.66
CA ARG A 150 -8.41 12.43 -1.30
C ARG A 150 -7.34 12.58 -0.21
N THR A 151 -7.36 11.70 0.79
CA THR A 151 -6.37 11.70 1.87
C THR A 151 -4.97 11.37 1.35
N MET A 152 -4.82 10.37 0.49
CA MET A 152 -3.54 10.00 -0.11
C MET A 152 -3.01 11.09 -1.04
N VAL A 153 -3.88 11.70 -1.87
CA VAL A 153 -3.54 12.85 -2.72
C VAL A 153 -3.03 14.01 -1.88
N ALA A 154 -3.73 14.35 -0.79
CA ALA A 154 -3.30 15.43 0.10
C ALA A 154 -1.96 15.13 0.79
N LEU A 155 -1.74 13.89 1.22
CA LEU A 155 -0.47 13.46 1.83
C LEU A 155 0.69 13.54 0.83
N MET A 156 0.50 13.02 -0.40
CA MET A 156 1.53 13.08 -1.45
C MET A 156 1.83 14.53 -1.85
N GLY A 157 0.80 15.33 -2.13
CA GLY A 157 0.95 16.73 -2.50
C GLY A 157 1.63 17.59 -1.44
N ALA A 158 1.50 17.21 -0.16
CA ALA A 158 2.19 17.85 0.95
C ALA A 158 3.61 17.28 1.21
N GLY A 159 4.08 16.31 0.42
CA GLY A 159 5.33 15.58 0.66
C GLY A 159 5.33 14.74 1.95
N LYS A 160 4.14 14.36 2.42
CA LYS A 160 3.93 13.62 3.67
C LYS A 160 3.62 12.13 3.49
N LEU A 161 3.72 11.63 2.25
CA LEU A 161 3.66 10.21 1.92
C LEU A 161 4.78 9.90 0.93
N LYS A 162 5.70 9.05 1.34
CA LYS A 162 6.81 8.56 0.53
C LYS A 162 6.85 7.04 0.49
N PHE A 163 7.62 6.51 -0.44
CA PHE A 163 7.74 5.09 -0.70
C PHE A 163 9.21 4.70 -0.71
N THR A 164 9.51 3.48 -0.33
CA THR A 164 10.84 2.92 -0.59
C THR A 164 10.84 2.17 -1.92
N ASP A 165 12.02 1.88 -2.44
CA ASP A 165 12.23 1.04 -3.63
C ASP A 165 11.88 -0.45 -3.38
N ARG A 166 11.61 -0.83 -2.13
CA ARG A 166 11.07 -2.16 -1.76
C ARG A 166 9.59 -2.36 -2.06
N CYS A 167 8.93 -1.37 -2.69
CA CYS A 167 7.52 -1.45 -3.08
C CYS A 167 7.34 -1.48 -4.61
N PRO A 168 8.01 -2.40 -5.37
CA PRO A 168 8.04 -2.35 -6.83
C PRO A 168 6.68 -2.50 -7.49
N GLU A 169 5.76 -3.29 -6.92
CA GLU A 169 4.43 -3.51 -7.51
C GLU A 169 3.51 -2.32 -7.22
N LEU A 170 3.50 -1.80 -6.01
CA LEU A 170 2.76 -0.59 -5.67
C LEU A 170 3.23 0.61 -6.49
N LEU A 171 4.56 0.76 -6.68
CA LEU A 171 5.14 1.82 -7.52
C LEU A 171 4.78 1.70 -9.01
N LYS A 172 4.37 0.52 -9.50
CA LYS A 172 3.78 0.35 -10.84
C LYS A 172 2.30 0.72 -10.87
N GLU A 173 1.56 0.43 -9.79
CA GLU A 173 0.13 0.69 -9.70
C GLU A 173 -0.17 2.20 -9.62
N ILE A 174 0.58 2.98 -8.82
CA ILE A 174 0.35 4.42 -8.57
C ILE A 174 0.17 5.22 -9.86
N PRO A 175 1.13 5.23 -10.82
CA PRO A 175 0.99 6.01 -12.03
C PRO A 175 -0.02 5.42 -13.04
N ALA A 176 -0.51 4.21 -12.81
CA ALA A 176 -1.51 3.54 -13.64
C ALA A 176 -2.93 3.66 -13.10
N TYR A 177 -3.10 4.19 -11.88
CA TYR A 177 -4.41 4.36 -11.25
C TYR A 177 -5.11 5.59 -11.81
N VAL A 178 -6.21 5.38 -12.53
CA VAL A 178 -6.87 6.42 -13.31
C VAL A 178 -8.36 6.52 -12.95
N TRP A 179 -8.91 7.72 -13.15
CA TRP A 179 -10.35 7.94 -13.06
C TRP A 179 -11.09 7.22 -14.18
N ASP A 180 -12.29 6.74 -13.89
CA ASP A 180 -13.21 6.21 -14.91
C ASP A 180 -13.82 7.39 -15.69
N GLU A 181 -13.45 7.52 -16.96
CA GLU A 181 -13.90 8.63 -17.81
C GLU A 181 -15.42 8.65 -17.99
N LYS A 182 -16.07 7.47 -18.07
CA LYS A 182 -17.53 7.37 -18.23
C LYS A 182 -18.24 7.82 -16.96
N ALA A 183 -17.76 7.36 -15.81
CA ALA A 183 -18.30 7.77 -14.52
C ALA A 183 -18.06 9.27 -14.28
N SER A 184 -16.90 9.79 -14.66
CA SER A 184 -16.55 11.22 -14.56
C SER A 184 -17.47 12.08 -15.44
N ALA A 185 -17.80 11.63 -16.64
CA ALA A 185 -18.76 12.31 -17.52
C ALA A 185 -20.18 12.36 -16.93
N GLU A 186 -20.51 11.42 -16.02
CA GLU A 186 -21.77 11.42 -15.25
C GLU A 186 -21.67 12.17 -13.92
N GLY A 187 -20.54 12.83 -13.64
CA GLY A 187 -20.29 13.55 -12.39
C GLY A 187 -20.00 12.64 -11.19
N LYS A 188 -19.53 11.41 -11.42
CA LYS A 188 -19.18 10.44 -10.39
C LYS A 188 -17.67 10.29 -10.26
N ASP A 189 -17.14 10.46 -9.06
CA ASP A 189 -15.73 10.22 -8.72
C ASP A 189 -15.48 8.70 -8.56
N GLN A 190 -15.32 7.99 -9.66
CA GLN A 190 -15.00 6.56 -9.67
C GLN A 190 -13.66 6.32 -10.36
N VAL A 191 -12.98 5.27 -9.95
CA VAL A 191 -11.69 4.84 -10.51
C VAL A 191 -11.84 3.53 -11.28
N VAL A 192 -10.98 3.34 -12.27
CA VAL A 192 -10.91 2.06 -12.96
C VAL A 192 -10.32 1.01 -12.03
N LYS A 193 -11.10 -0.05 -11.77
CA LYS A 193 -10.70 -1.17 -10.91
C LYS A 193 -9.85 -2.18 -11.69
N LEU A 194 -8.56 -1.88 -11.81
CA LEU A 194 -7.60 -2.74 -12.52
C LEU A 194 -6.21 -2.60 -11.90
N ASN A 195 -5.67 -3.71 -11.38
CA ASN A 195 -4.35 -3.75 -10.76
C ASN A 195 -4.15 -2.65 -9.69
N ASP A 196 -5.08 -2.56 -8.74
CA ASP A 196 -5.13 -1.53 -7.71
C ASP A 196 -4.99 -2.10 -6.29
N HIS A 197 -4.51 -3.34 -6.18
CA HIS A 197 -4.48 -4.08 -4.91
C HIS A 197 -3.54 -3.47 -3.87
N GLY A 198 -2.36 -3.00 -4.28
CA GLY A 198 -1.43 -2.30 -3.39
C GLY A 198 -1.95 -0.93 -2.97
N ILE A 199 -2.59 -0.22 -3.88
CA ILE A 199 -3.25 1.07 -3.59
C ILE A 199 -4.40 0.87 -2.60
N ASP A 200 -5.23 -0.16 -2.78
CA ASP A 200 -6.33 -0.47 -1.87
C ASP A 200 -5.79 -0.88 -0.49
N ALA A 201 -4.75 -1.71 -0.42
CA ALA A 201 -4.08 -2.07 0.83
C ALA A 201 -3.52 -0.84 1.57
N LEU A 202 -2.85 0.07 0.85
CA LEU A 202 -2.33 1.32 1.41
C LEU A 202 -3.46 2.23 1.89
N ARG A 203 -4.50 2.39 1.10
CA ARG A 203 -5.69 3.19 1.43
C ARG A 203 -6.37 2.69 2.70
N TYR A 204 -6.54 1.36 2.83
CA TYR A 204 -7.11 0.75 4.03
C TYR A 204 -6.34 1.12 5.29
N LEU A 205 -5.02 1.06 5.23
CA LEU A 205 -4.18 1.40 6.36
C LEU A 205 -4.22 2.90 6.68
N ILE A 206 -3.99 3.75 5.69
CA ILE A 206 -3.94 5.21 5.87
C ILE A 206 -5.22 5.73 6.52
N VAL A 207 -6.38 5.32 6.01
CA VAL A 207 -7.69 5.78 6.55
C VAL A 207 -7.99 5.17 7.90
N THR A 208 -7.72 3.88 8.09
CA THR A 208 -8.06 3.22 9.37
C THR A 208 -7.18 3.71 10.51
N ALA A 209 -5.90 3.99 10.23
CA ALA A 209 -4.96 4.49 11.22
C ALA A 209 -4.95 6.03 11.35
N GLU A 210 -5.84 6.73 10.68
CA GLU A 210 -5.81 8.20 10.56
C GLU A 210 -5.71 8.92 11.90
N ARG A 211 -6.45 8.49 12.91
CA ARG A 211 -6.42 9.11 14.25
C ARG A 211 -5.03 9.11 14.90
N LYS A 212 -4.13 8.19 14.47
CA LYS A 212 -2.77 8.11 14.98
C LYS A 212 -1.86 9.15 14.32
N TRP A 213 -1.82 9.16 12.99
CA TRP A 213 -0.88 10.00 12.26
C TRP A 213 -1.33 11.45 12.12
N ARG A 214 -2.66 11.72 12.01
CA ARG A 214 -3.18 13.09 11.81
C ARG A 214 -2.92 14.03 13.00
N ARG A 215 -2.52 13.51 14.14
CA ARG A 215 -2.10 14.36 15.29
C ARG A 215 -0.78 15.07 15.03
N TYR A 216 0.04 14.52 14.17
CA TYR A 216 1.39 15.00 13.85
C TYR A 216 1.43 15.64 12.47
N ILE A 217 0.74 15.06 11.51
CA ILE A 217 0.72 15.52 10.12
C ILE A 217 -0.53 16.36 9.90
N LYS A 218 -0.32 17.68 9.79
CA LYS A 218 -1.37 18.64 9.44
C LYS A 218 -1.45 18.72 7.92
N LEU A 219 -2.58 18.36 7.36
CA LEU A 219 -2.90 18.63 5.96
C LEU A 219 -3.67 19.95 5.89
N ALA A 220 -3.34 20.78 4.93
CA ALA A 220 -3.99 22.06 4.70
C ALA A 220 -5.46 21.86 4.25
#